data_21fd5f0057285586686803b5aba03f0e
#
_entry.id   21fd5f0057285586686803b5aba03f0e
#
_cell.length_a   1.000
_cell.length_b   1.000
_cell.length_c   1.000
_cell.angle_alpha   90.00
_cell.angle_beta   90.00
_cell.angle_gamma   90.00
#
_symmetry.space_group_name_H-M   'P 1'
#
loop_
_entity.id
_entity.type
_entity.pdbx_description
1 polymer ?
#
loop_
_entity_poly.entity_id
_entity_poly.type
_entity_poly.pdbx_seq_one_letter_code
_entity_poly.pdbx_strand_id
1 'polypeptide(L)'
;MDDVVVIGGGIIGAATAYFLSKEGRKVKVIERDPTYKTASFPLSLGGFRRQFFQKENILLGKFAREFIFQIPELLKTKKNPNPTASMVTNGYLLMFGPEHAEEQYRALENHKECDAGTKNIKGSELSKVFPYVNSEGIETATYTDNQSEGWIDPFMFHSALKSKAIELGAEFIKGEVKSISEINAKIIVSAAGCWTKELLEDIPVVPQKHTVFRVKCPTYIK
;
A
#
# COMPACT_ATOMS: atom_id res chain seq x y z
N MET A 1 24.40 -0.64 -21.32
CA MET A 1 23.13 0.08 -21.16
C MET A 1 22.17 -0.84 -20.47
N ASP A 2 21.71 -0.48 -19.28
CA ASP A 2 20.73 -1.27 -18.54
C ASP A 2 19.37 -1.26 -19.25
N ASP A 3 18.57 -2.31 -19.08
CA ASP A 3 17.24 -2.37 -19.70
C ASP A 3 16.27 -1.49 -18.92
N VAL A 4 16.16 -1.72 -17.59
CA VAL A 4 15.35 -0.90 -16.68
C VAL A 4 16.16 -0.57 -15.43
N VAL A 5 16.18 0.69 -15.04
CA VAL A 5 16.69 1.16 -13.76
C VAL A 5 15.54 1.73 -12.93
N VAL A 6 15.38 1.24 -11.72
CA VAL A 6 14.40 1.72 -10.74
C VAL A 6 15.14 2.52 -9.67
N ILE A 7 14.77 3.77 -9.47
CA ILE A 7 15.34 4.66 -8.45
C ILE A 7 14.47 4.59 -7.19
N GLY A 8 15.03 4.04 -6.11
CA GLY A 8 14.34 3.76 -4.87
C GLY A 8 13.91 2.30 -4.75
N GLY A 9 14.39 1.61 -3.73
CA GLY A 9 14.11 0.19 -3.45
C GLY A 9 13.04 -0.03 -2.38
N GLY A 10 12.22 1.00 -2.09
CA GLY A 10 11.07 0.89 -1.20
C GLY A 10 10.00 -0.06 -1.73
N ILE A 11 8.80 -0.06 -1.12
CA ILE A 11 7.74 -1.02 -1.48
C ILE A 11 7.34 -0.92 -2.96
N ILE A 12 7.25 0.29 -3.51
CA ILE A 12 6.91 0.52 -4.92
C ILE A 12 8.04 0.03 -5.83
N GLY A 13 9.30 0.35 -5.51
CA GLY A 13 10.44 -0.09 -6.31
C GLY A 13 10.64 -1.61 -6.27
N ALA A 14 10.43 -2.24 -5.11
CA ALA A 14 10.49 -3.70 -4.98
C ALA A 14 9.37 -4.39 -5.77
N ALA A 15 8.14 -3.84 -5.74
CA ALA A 15 7.02 -4.34 -6.53
C ALA A 15 7.29 -4.18 -8.03
N THR A 16 7.77 -3.00 -8.46
CA THR A 16 8.14 -2.74 -9.85
C THR A 16 9.21 -3.74 -10.32
N ALA A 17 10.25 -3.95 -9.52
CA ALA A 17 11.29 -4.91 -9.84
C ALA A 17 10.74 -6.34 -9.95
N TYR A 18 9.86 -6.74 -9.03
CA TYR A 18 9.22 -8.06 -9.08
C TYR A 18 8.43 -8.26 -10.36
N PHE A 19 7.51 -7.35 -10.69
CA PHE A 19 6.66 -7.52 -11.87
C PHE A 19 7.46 -7.47 -13.18
N LEU A 20 8.41 -6.56 -13.31
CA LEU A 20 9.23 -6.46 -14.52
C LEU A 20 10.17 -7.67 -14.68
N SER A 21 10.77 -8.16 -13.59
CA SER A 21 11.61 -9.35 -13.64
C SER A 21 10.81 -10.62 -13.94
N LYS A 22 9.56 -10.69 -13.46
CA LYS A 22 8.63 -11.77 -13.81
C LYS A 22 8.33 -11.82 -15.31
N GLU A 23 8.31 -10.66 -15.97
CA GLU A 23 8.17 -10.54 -17.44
C GLU A 23 9.51 -10.67 -18.19
N GLY A 24 10.57 -11.12 -17.50
CA GLY A 24 11.88 -11.37 -18.11
C GLY A 24 12.72 -10.12 -18.39
N ARG A 25 12.35 -8.95 -17.84
CA ARG A 25 13.15 -7.73 -17.96
C ARG A 25 14.37 -7.77 -17.04
N LYS A 26 15.49 -7.23 -17.50
CA LYS A 26 16.68 -7.00 -16.67
C LYS A 26 16.47 -5.71 -15.88
N VAL A 27 16.32 -5.85 -14.57
CA VAL A 27 16.01 -4.73 -13.68
C VAL A 27 17.15 -4.49 -12.69
N LYS A 28 17.57 -3.25 -12.58
CA LYS A 28 18.50 -2.77 -11.55
C LYS A 28 17.79 -1.76 -10.67
N VAL A 29 17.78 -1.97 -9.37
CA VAL A 29 17.21 -1.07 -8.37
C VAL A 29 18.35 -0.38 -7.63
N ILE A 30 18.33 0.94 -7.60
CA ILE A 30 19.31 1.77 -6.88
C ILE A 30 18.64 2.31 -5.63
N GLU A 31 19.13 1.90 -4.44
CA GLU A 31 18.58 2.30 -3.14
C GLU A 31 19.67 2.95 -2.27
N ARG A 32 19.38 4.17 -1.80
CA ARG A 32 20.34 4.94 -0.99
C ARG A 32 20.53 4.39 0.42
N ASP A 33 19.44 3.92 1.04
CA ASP A 33 19.44 3.34 2.39
C ASP A 33 18.85 1.92 2.41
N PRO A 34 19.69 0.87 2.20
CA PRO A 34 19.21 -0.51 2.25
C PRO A 34 18.64 -0.96 3.59
N THR A 35 18.75 -0.14 4.64
CA THR A 35 18.10 -0.40 5.94
C THR A 35 16.67 0.09 5.98
N TYR A 36 16.24 0.94 5.02
CA TYR A 36 14.91 1.52 4.89
C TYR A 36 14.41 2.29 6.12
N LYS A 37 15.29 2.76 7.01
CA LYS A 37 14.91 3.44 8.26
C LYS A 37 14.07 4.69 8.05
N THR A 38 14.30 5.40 6.94
CA THR A 38 13.58 6.64 6.60
C THR A 38 12.52 6.43 5.52
N ALA A 39 12.40 5.23 4.96
CA ALA A 39 11.38 4.93 3.97
C ALA A 39 9.97 4.98 4.59
N SER A 40 8.98 5.39 3.81
CA SER A 40 7.61 5.55 4.32
C SER A 40 6.94 4.22 4.64
N PHE A 41 7.23 3.15 3.88
CA PHE A 41 6.51 1.89 4.01
C PHE A 41 6.69 1.19 5.38
N PRO A 42 7.91 1.10 5.99
CA PRO A 42 8.06 0.42 7.28
C PRO A 42 7.51 1.24 8.44
N LEU A 43 7.27 2.53 8.21
CA LEU A 43 6.67 3.45 9.19
C LEU A 43 5.15 3.57 9.03
N SER A 44 4.55 2.88 8.07
CA SER A 44 3.11 2.86 7.83
C SER A 44 2.40 1.82 8.70
N LEU A 45 1.07 1.93 8.78
CA LEU A 45 0.23 0.92 9.43
C LEU A 45 0.04 -0.34 8.59
N GLY A 46 0.52 -0.35 7.34
CA GLY A 46 0.38 -1.50 6.45
C GLY A 46 -1.05 -1.82 6.04
N GLY A 47 -1.96 -0.85 6.15
CA GLY A 47 -3.38 -1.06 5.84
C GLY A 47 -3.61 -1.35 4.36
N PHE A 48 -4.49 -2.31 4.07
CA PHE A 48 -5.00 -2.56 2.73
C PHE A 48 -6.53 -2.52 2.76
N ARG A 49 -7.12 -1.82 1.77
CA ARG A 49 -8.56 -1.62 1.71
C ARG A 49 -9.04 -1.47 0.27
N ARG A 50 -10.36 -1.50 0.08
CA ARG A 50 -11.05 -1.26 -1.20
C ARG A 50 -11.97 -0.04 -1.16
N GLN A 51 -12.20 0.51 0.03
CA GLN A 51 -13.06 1.68 0.24
C GLN A 51 -12.32 2.96 -0.16
N PHE A 52 -12.40 3.31 -1.45
CA PHE A 52 -11.85 4.54 -2.04
C PHE A 52 -12.94 5.28 -2.83
N PHE A 53 -12.77 6.57 -3.04
CA PHE A 53 -13.72 7.37 -3.82
C PHE A 53 -13.65 7.07 -5.33
N GLN A 54 -12.45 6.89 -5.89
CA GLN A 54 -12.24 6.66 -7.31
C GLN A 54 -12.25 5.16 -7.64
N LYS A 55 -12.86 4.81 -8.79
CA LYS A 55 -12.93 3.43 -9.29
C LYS A 55 -11.57 2.78 -9.46
N GLU A 56 -10.61 3.53 -10.00
CA GLU A 56 -9.25 3.05 -10.23
C GLU A 56 -8.59 2.58 -8.92
N ASN A 57 -8.76 3.35 -7.84
CA ASN A 57 -8.22 3.00 -6.54
C ASN A 57 -8.95 1.80 -5.91
N ILE A 58 -10.27 1.66 -6.15
CA ILE A 58 -11.03 0.47 -5.73
C ILE A 58 -10.49 -0.77 -6.44
N LEU A 59 -10.30 -0.70 -7.75
CA LEU A 59 -9.79 -1.81 -8.56
C LEU A 59 -8.36 -2.18 -8.17
N LEU A 60 -7.49 -1.18 -7.93
CA LEU A 60 -6.14 -1.40 -7.39
C LEU A 60 -6.19 -2.05 -6.01
N GLY A 61 -7.10 -1.62 -5.14
CA GLY A 61 -7.30 -2.23 -3.82
C GLY A 61 -7.75 -3.69 -3.90
N LYS A 62 -8.65 -4.02 -4.85
CA LYS A 62 -9.06 -5.40 -5.13
C LYS A 62 -7.86 -6.24 -5.58
N PHE A 63 -7.10 -5.76 -6.56
CA PHE A 63 -5.89 -6.44 -7.02
C PHE A 63 -4.88 -6.64 -5.90
N ALA A 64 -4.61 -5.59 -5.11
CA ALA A 64 -3.67 -5.65 -4.00
C ALA A 64 -4.10 -6.69 -2.95
N ARG A 65 -5.40 -6.73 -2.60
CA ARG A 65 -5.94 -7.75 -1.71
C ARG A 65 -5.67 -9.17 -2.24
N GLU A 66 -6.06 -9.45 -3.47
CA GLU A 66 -5.85 -10.77 -4.09
C GLU A 66 -4.37 -11.15 -4.10
N PHE A 67 -3.51 -10.21 -4.44
CA PHE A 67 -2.07 -10.42 -4.42
C PHE A 67 -1.55 -10.75 -3.01
N ILE A 68 -1.99 -10.00 -1.98
CA ILE A 68 -1.59 -10.19 -0.59
C ILE A 68 -1.99 -11.59 -0.09
N PHE A 69 -3.19 -12.04 -0.43
CA PHE A 69 -3.67 -13.39 -0.07
C PHE A 69 -2.86 -14.51 -0.75
N GLN A 70 -2.25 -14.21 -1.90
CA GLN A 70 -1.46 -15.17 -2.66
C GLN A 70 0.05 -15.06 -2.39
N ILE A 71 0.51 -14.25 -1.43
CA ILE A 71 1.93 -14.11 -1.09
C ILE A 71 2.64 -15.47 -0.93
N PRO A 72 2.07 -16.47 -0.22
CA PRO A 72 2.74 -17.76 -0.02
C PRO A 72 3.06 -18.47 -1.32
N GLU A 73 2.25 -18.26 -2.37
CA GLU A 73 2.46 -18.89 -3.68
C GLU A 73 3.28 -18.01 -4.62
N LEU A 74 2.94 -16.71 -4.70
CA LEU A 74 3.54 -15.80 -5.67
C LEU A 74 4.97 -15.40 -5.31
N LEU A 75 5.28 -15.27 -4.02
CA LEU A 75 6.55 -14.72 -3.54
C LEU A 75 7.45 -15.78 -2.89
N LYS A 76 7.09 -17.06 -2.96
CA LYS A 76 7.98 -18.14 -2.49
C LYS A 76 9.30 -18.14 -3.26
N THR A 77 10.38 -18.35 -2.54
CA THR A 77 11.73 -18.49 -3.09
C THR A 77 12.40 -19.73 -2.53
N LYS A 78 13.52 -20.15 -3.15
CA LYS A 78 14.35 -21.25 -2.61
C LYS A 78 14.84 -20.97 -1.19
N LYS A 79 15.11 -19.69 -0.87
CA LYS A 79 15.58 -19.27 0.46
C LYS A 79 14.46 -19.06 1.48
N ASN A 80 13.26 -18.72 1.01
CA ASN A 80 12.05 -18.56 1.82
C ASN A 80 10.88 -19.25 1.13
N PRO A 81 10.66 -20.56 1.41
CA PRO A 81 9.57 -21.33 0.78
C PRO A 81 8.19 -20.97 1.29
N ASN A 82 8.07 -20.32 2.44
CA ASN A 82 6.81 -19.93 3.08
C ASN A 82 6.80 -18.43 3.44
N PRO A 83 6.83 -17.52 2.46
CA PRO A 83 6.77 -16.10 2.73
C PRO A 83 5.41 -15.71 3.31
N THR A 84 5.41 -14.74 4.21
CA THR A 84 4.20 -14.18 4.80
C THR A 84 4.36 -12.68 4.99
N ALA A 85 3.25 -11.98 5.14
CA ALA A 85 3.20 -10.57 5.52
C ALA A 85 2.45 -10.36 6.85
N SER A 86 2.29 -11.39 7.67
CA SER A 86 1.58 -11.33 8.96
C SER A 86 0.22 -10.63 8.84
N MET A 87 -0.57 -11.06 7.85
CA MET A 87 -1.84 -10.43 7.52
C MET A 87 -2.88 -10.61 8.63
N VAL A 88 -3.58 -9.52 8.96
CA VAL A 88 -4.75 -9.50 9.83
C VAL A 88 -5.92 -8.88 9.08
N THR A 89 -7.04 -9.60 9.01
CA THR A 89 -8.25 -9.20 8.28
C THR A 89 -9.36 -8.87 9.26
N ASN A 90 -9.37 -7.65 9.77
CA ASN A 90 -10.36 -7.17 10.73
C ASN A 90 -11.31 -6.10 10.14
N GLY A 91 -11.22 -5.85 8.83
CA GLY A 91 -12.03 -4.86 8.13
C GLY A 91 -11.57 -3.42 8.37
N TYR A 92 -12.29 -2.51 7.74
CA TYR A 92 -12.18 -1.05 7.94
C TYR A 92 -13.56 -0.47 8.20
N LEU A 93 -13.64 0.44 9.16
CA LEU A 93 -14.77 1.31 9.40
C LEU A 93 -14.33 2.74 9.07
N LEU A 94 -14.95 3.36 8.08
CA LEU A 94 -14.74 4.74 7.71
C LEU A 94 -15.98 5.54 8.11
N MET A 95 -15.80 6.59 8.90
CA MET A 95 -16.86 7.43 9.44
C MET A 95 -16.74 8.84 8.84
N PHE A 96 -17.88 9.40 8.44
CA PHE A 96 -17.94 10.70 7.76
C PHE A 96 -18.93 11.61 8.47
N GLY A 97 -18.48 12.82 8.78
CA GLY A 97 -19.35 13.91 9.20
C GLY A 97 -20.22 14.44 8.07
N PRO A 98 -21.18 15.36 8.36
CA PRO A 98 -22.08 15.92 7.36
C PRO A 98 -21.37 16.56 6.16
N GLU A 99 -20.19 17.15 6.41
CA GLU A 99 -19.40 17.85 5.40
C GLU A 99 -18.82 16.95 4.30
N HIS A 100 -18.69 15.64 4.57
CA HIS A 100 -18.17 14.64 3.64
C HIS A 100 -19.19 13.58 3.23
N ALA A 101 -20.40 13.63 3.78
CA ALA A 101 -21.42 12.61 3.57
C ALA A 101 -21.86 12.52 2.10
N GLU A 102 -22.04 13.67 1.43
CA GLU A 102 -22.48 13.69 0.03
C GLU A 102 -21.42 13.08 -0.90
N GLU A 103 -20.13 13.38 -0.68
CA GLU A 103 -19.04 12.78 -1.45
C GLU A 103 -19.00 11.26 -1.23
N GLN A 104 -19.20 10.81 0.01
CA GLN A 104 -19.26 9.39 0.34
C GLN A 104 -20.47 8.71 -0.32
N TYR A 105 -21.63 9.32 -0.35
CA TYR A 105 -22.80 8.74 -1.03
C TYR A 105 -22.57 8.58 -2.55
N ARG A 106 -21.91 9.54 -3.18
CA ARG A 106 -21.48 9.40 -4.59
C ARG A 106 -20.47 8.26 -4.77
N ALA A 107 -19.55 8.09 -3.84
CA ALA A 107 -18.55 7.00 -3.89
C ALA A 107 -19.20 5.61 -3.78
N LEU A 108 -20.35 5.47 -3.10
CA LEU A 108 -21.04 4.18 -2.99
C LEU A 108 -21.50 3.62 -4.34
N GLU A 109 -21.77 4.46 -5.33
CA GLU A 109 -22.05 4.00 -6.69
C GLU A 109 -20.82 3.32 -7.30
N ASN A 110 -19.65 3.94 -7.15
CA ASN A 110 -18.38 3.36 -7.58
C ASN A 110 -18.07 2.05 -6.84
N HIS A 111 -18.36 2.00 -5.53
CA HIS A 111 -18.19 0.79 -4.74
C HIS A 111 -19.07 -0.36 -5.25
N LYS A 112 -20.31 -0.06 -5.61
CA LYS A 112 -21.26 -1.03 -6.18
C LYS A 112 -20.81 -1.52 -7.56
N GLU A 113 -20.48 -0.60 -8.46
CA GLU A 113 -20.03 -0.92 -9.81
C GLU A 113 -18.72 -1.76 -9.81
N CYS A 114 -17.81 -1.47 -8.89
CA CYS A 114 -16.55 -2.19 -8.75
C CYS A 114 -16.65 -3.43 -7.85
N ASP A 115 -17.84 -3.77 -7.34
CA ASP A 115 -18.03 -4.87 -6.40
C ASP A 115 -17.02 -4.82 -5.23
N ALA A 116 -16.98 -3.67 -4.55
CA ALA A 116 -16.08 -3.45 -3.43
C ALA A 116 -16.49 -4.19 -2.14
N GLY A 117 -17.72 -4.71 -2.07
CA GLY A 117 -18.29 -5.37 -0.90
C GLY A 117 -18.54 -4.42 0.28
N THR A 118 -18.62 -3.12 0.00
CA THR A 118 -18.83 -2.08 1.01
C THR A 118 -20.30 -2.05 1.46
N LYS A 119 -20.49 -2.00 2.77
CA LYS A 119 -21.78 -1.76 3.43
C LYS A 119 -21.82 -0.31 3.91
N ASN A 120 -22.99 0.33 3.77
CA ASN A 120 -23.22 1.67 4.29
C ASN A 120 -24.18 1.62 5.49
N ILE A 121 -23.96 2.49 6.47
CA ILE A 121 -24.78 2.62 7.66
C ILE A 121 -24.91 4.09 8.04
N LYS A 122 -26.11 4.50 8.48
CA LYS A 122 -26.34 5.86 9.00
C LYS A 122 -25.66 6.03 10.34
N GLY A 123 -25.16 7.23 10.63
CA GLY A 123 -24.53 7.54 11.92
C GLY A 123 -25.43 7.22 13.12
N SER A 124 -26.77 7.47 13.02
CA SER A 124 -27.74 7.14 14.05
C SER A 124 -27.89 5.65 14.35
N GLU A 125 -27.42 4.78 13.47
CA GLU A 125 -27.49 3.32 13.61
C GLU A 125 -26.12 2.71 13.94
N LEU A 126 -25.05 3.51 13.87
CA LEU A 126 -23.66 3.04 13.99
C LEU A 126 -23.41 2.28 15.31
N SER A 127 -23.91 2.81 16.42
CA SER A 127 -23.73 2.19 17.74
C SER A 127 -24.45 0.84 17.92
N LYS A 128 -25.44 0.52 17.05
CA LYS A 128 -26.11 -0.79 17.04
C LYS A 128 -25.18 -1.88 16.49
N VAL A 129 -24.35 -1.52 15.51
CA VAL A 129 -23.42 -2.45 14.86
C VAL A 129 -22.03 -2.41 15.51
N PHE A 130 -21.60 -1.21 15.93
CA PHE A 130 -20.30 -0.95 16.56
C PHE A 130 -20.51 -0.25 17.92
N PRO A 131 -20.91 -0.97 18.98
CA PRO A 131 -21.32 -0.37 20.25
C PRO A 131 -20.19 0.35 21.01
N TYR A 132 -18.95 0.14 20.60
CA TYR A 132 -17.77 0.80 21.19
C TYR A 132 -17.38 2.10 20.46
N VAL A 133 -18.13 2.48 19.42
CA VAL A 133 -17.86 3.69 18.62
C VAL A 133 -18.78 4.80 19.06
N ASN A 134 -18.24 5.99 19.33
CA ASN A 134 -19.04 7.20 19.48
C ASN A 134 -19.55 7.67 18.11
N SER A 135 -20.87 7.77 17.96
CA SER A 135 -21.52 8.18 16.72
C SER A 135 -21.88 9.68 16.66
N GLU A 136 -21.50 10.45 17.68
CA GLU A 136 -21.75 11.89 17.70
C GLU A 136 -21.04 12.60 16.54
N GLY A 137 -21.76 13.41 15.78
CA GLY A 137 -21.23 14.13 14.62
C GLY A 137 -21.02 13.27 13.37
N ILE A 138 -21.39 11.99 13.41
CA ILE A 138 -21.28 11.08 12.25
C ILE A 138 -22.62 11.05 11.50
N GLU A 139 -22.59 11.43 10.22
CA GLU A 139 -23.74 11.35 9.32
C GLU A 139 -23.87 9.97 8.70
N THR A 140 -22.76 9.42 8.22
CA THR A 140 -22.72 8.10 7.57
C THR A 140 -21.40 7.40 7.83
N ALA A 141 -21.42 6.08 7.77
CA ALA A 141 -20.20 5.28 7.83
C ALA A 141 -20.24 4.14 6.80
N THR A 142 -19.07 3.71 6.37
CA THR A 142 -18.94 2.55 5.51
C THR A 142 -17.98 1.55 6.12
N TYR A 143 -18.28 0.27 5.90
CA TYR A 143 -17.46 -0.83 6.39
C TYR A 143 -17.51 -2.02 5.44
N THR A 144 -16.57 -2.92 5.60
CA THR A 144 -16.53 -4.20 4.89
C THR A 144 -16.58 -5.35 5.88
N ASP A 145 -16.96 -6.52 5.40
CA ASP A 145 -16.88 -7.73 6.20
C ASP A 145 -15.43 -8.07 6.57
N ASN A 146 -15.26 -8.69 7.72
CA ASN A 146 -14.00 -9.33 8.09
C ASN A 146 -13.54 -10.24 6.95
N GLN A 147 -12.22 -10.29 6.71
CA GLN A 147 -11.55 -11.00 5.61
C GLN A 147 -11.43 -10.24 4.28
N SER A 148 -12.03 -9.08 4.12
CA SER A 148 -11.87 -8.30 2.88
C SER A 148 -10.81 -7.21 2.95
N GLU A 149 -10.57 -6.66 4.11
CA GLU A 149 -9.67 -5.54 4.37
C GLU A 149 -8.96 -5.73 5.71
N GLY A 150 -7.86 -5.05 5.92
CA GLY A 150 -7.11 -5.18 7.15
C GLY A 150 -5.73 -4.56 7.06
N TRP A 151 -4.75 -5.19 7.66
CA TRP A 151 -3.36 -4.74 7.63
C TRP A 151 -2.39 -5.91 7.51
N ILE A 152 -1.20 -5.58 7.04
CA ILE A 152 -0.06 -6.50 6.90
C ILE A 152 1.16 -5.87 7.57
N ASP A 153 2.18 -6.68 7.87
CA ASP A 153 3.50 -6.17 8.17
C ASP A 153 4.16 -5.68 6.87
N PRO A 154 4.35 -4.35 6.71
CA PRO A 154 4.87 -3.79 5.46
C PRO A 154 6.33 -4.17 5.23
N PHE A 155 7.11 -4.40 6.28
CA PHE A 155 8.50 -4.82 6.14
C PHE A 155 8.61 -6.27 5.65
N MET A 156 7.80 -7.18 6.18
CA MET A 156 7.75 -8.56 5.73
C MET A 156 7.28 -8.64 4.27
N PHE A 157 6.26 -7.87 3.90
CA PHE A 157 5.77 -7.81 2.52
C PHE A 157 6.84 -7.30 1.55
N HIS A 158 7.50 -6.19 1.90
CA HIS A 158 8.62 -5.65 1.11
C HIS A 158 9.75 -6.68 0.95
N SER A 159 10.14 -7.34 2.05
CA SER A 159 11.20 -8.35 2.05
C SER A 159 10.86 -9.54 1.12
N ALA A 160 9.61 -9.98 1.12
CA ALA A 160 9.13 -11.04 0.23
C ALA A 160 9.20 -10.62 -1.24
N LEU A 161 8.69 -9.42 -1.59
CA LEU A 161 8.77 -8.87 -2.95
C LEU A 161 10.22 -8.75 -3.43
N LYS A 162 11.09 -8.13 -2.62
CA LYS A 162 12.51 -7.95 -2.93
C LYS A 162 13.22 -9.28 -3.13
N SER A 163 13.00 -10.24 -2.23
CA SER A 163 13.61 -11.56 -2.31
C SER A 163 13.20 -12.29 -3.58
N LYS A 164 11.93 -12.21 -3.95
CA LYS A 164 11.42 -12.80 -5.18
C LYS A 164 11.93 -12.11 -6.43
N ALA A 165 11.99 -10.78 -6.44
CA ALA A 165 12.58 -10.01 -7.53
C ALA A 165 14.05 -10.41 -7.77
N ILE A 166 14.84 -10.55 -6.70
CA ILE A 166 16.25 -10.99 -6.78
C ILE A 166 16.33 -12.42 -7.34
N GLU A 167 15.48 -13.34 -6.88
CA GLU A 167 15.44 -14.72 -7.43
C GLU A 167 15.12 -14.74 -8.92
N LEU A 168 14.30 -13.78 -9.38
CA LEU A 168 13.96 -13.60 -10.80
C LEU A 168 15.02 -12.84 -11.61
N GLY A 169 16.12 -12.42 -10.97
CA GLY A 169 17.27 -11.79 -11.63
C GLY A 169 17.37 -10.27 -11.47
N ALA A 170 16.55 -9.64 -10.64
CA ALA A 170 16.72 -8.22 -10.32
C ALA A 170 17.97 -7.99 -9.45
N GLU A 171 18.69 -6.91 -9.75
CA GLU A 171 19.83 -6.45 -8.95
C GLU A 171 19.40 -5.30 -8.04
N PHE A 172 19.69 -5.39 -6.73
CA PHE A 172 19.53 -4.31 -5.77
C PHE A 172 20.90 -3.81 -5.34
N ILE A 173 21.24 -2.59 -5.71
CA ILE A 173 22.51 -1.98 -5.39
C ILE A 173 22.34 -0.78 -4.46
N LYS A 174 23.32 -0.60 -3.55
CA LYS A 174 23.38 0.59 -2.72
C LYS A 174 23.94 1.74 -3.55
N GLY A 175 23.22 2.85 -3.61
CA GLY A 175 23.63 4.06 -4.31
C GLY A 175 22.59 5.15 -4.17
N GLU A 176 23.00 6.38 -4.32
CA GLU A 176 22.13 7.55 -4.35
C GLU A 176 22.18 8.16 -5.75
N VAL A 177 21.00 8.34 -6.36
CA VAL A 177 20.84 9.02 -7.65
C VAL A 177 20.48 10.46 -7.37
N LYS A 178 21.32 11.39 -7.80
CA LYS A 178 21.10 12.83 -7.65
C LYS A 178 20.53 13.48 -8.90
N SER A 179 20.73 12.86 -10.06
CA SER A 179 20.16 13.32 -11.32
C SER A 179 19.83 12.12 -12.21
N ILE A 180 18.73 12.20 -12.92
CA ILE A 180 18.33 11.19 -13.90
C ILE A 180 19.37 11.06 -15.02
N SER A 181 20.10 12.15 -15.35
CA SER A 181 21.16 12.14 -16.35
C SER A 181 22.36 11.25 -16.01
N GLU A 182 22.51 10.85 -14.75
CA GLU A 182 23.56 9.89 -14.32
C GLU A 182 23.23 8.45 -14.74
N ILE A 183 22.00 8.18 -15.13
CA ILE A 183 21.51 6.82 -15.38
C ILE A 183 21.58 6.49 -16.87
N ASN A 184 22.34 5.47 -17.22
CA ASN A 184 22.40 4.94 -18.58
C ASN A 184 21.50 3.69 -18.71
N ALA A 185 20.21 3.91 -18.96
CA ALA A 185 19.20 2.85 -19.12
C ALA A 185 18.23 3.17 -20.25
N LYS A 186 17.57 2.15 -20.81
CA LYS A 186 16.50 2.35 -21.78
C LYS A 186 15.24 2.93 -21.14
N ILE A 187 14.95 2.46 -19.92
CA ILE A 187 13.78 2.90 -19.15
C ILE A 187 14.26 3.23 -17.74
N ILE A 188 13.82 4.37 -17.22
CA ILE A 188 14.06 4.79 -15.85
C ILE A 188 12.70 4.90 -15.14
N VAL A 189 12.56 4.25 -14.00
CA VAL A 189 11.36 4.32 -13.16
C VAL A 189 11.72 5.03 -11.86
N SER A 190 11.12 6.19 -11.61
CA SER A 190 11.25 6.86 -10.31
C SER A 190 10.27 6.24 -9.30
N ALA A 191 10.82 5.60 -8.28
CA ALA A 191 10.12 5.07 -7.11
C ALA A 191 10.68 5.67 -5.81
N ALA A 192 11.17 6.92 -5.91
CA ALA A 192 11.86 7.63 -4.82
C ALA A 192 10.92 8.18 -3.72
N GLY A 193 9.62 7.83 -3.76
CA GLY A 193 8.65 8.23 -2.75
C GLY A 193 8.53 9.74 -2.63
N CYS A 194 8.55 10.28 -1.41
CA CYS A 194 8.43 11.72 -1.17
C CYS A 194 9.66 12.54 -1.66
N TRP A 195 10.75 11.89 -2.04
CA TRP A 195 11.92 12.54 -2.63
C TRP A 195 11.88 12.61 -4.16
N THR A 196 10.81 12.15 -4.80
CA THR A 196 10.66 12.19 -6.25
C THR A 196 10.85 13.60 -6.82
N LYS A 197 10.41 14.65 -6.11
CA LYS A 197 10.58 16.05 -6.52
C LYS A 197 12.04 16.48 -6.63
N GLU A 198 12.95 15.87 -5.89
CA GLU A 198 14.39 16.15 -5.98
C GLU A 198 15.01 15.68 -7.30
N LEU A 199 14.34 14.73 -7.97
CA LEU A 199 14.76 14.16 -9.26
C LEU A 199 13.94 14.68 -10.43
N LEU A 200 12.69 15.05 -10.19
CA LEU A 200 11.67 15.43 -11.18
C LEU A 200 10.92 16.65 -10.65
N GLU A 201 11.41 17.84 -10.94
CA GLU A 201 10.91 19.12 -10.40
C GLU A 201 9.43 19.38 -10.74
N ASP A 202 8.96 18.91 -11.91
CA ASP A 202 7.59 19.09 -12.38
C ASP A 202 6.55 18.21 -11.67
N ILE A 203 7.00 17.24 -10.85
CA ILE A 203 6.09 16.38 -10.11
C ILE A 203 5.65 17.07 -8.81
N PRO A 204 4.34 17.34 -8.61
CA PRO A 204 3.82 18.09 -7.47
C PRO A 204 3.75 17.22 -6.19
N VAL A 205 4.87 16.65 -5.78
CA VAL A 205 4.97 15.85 -4.54
C VAL A 205 5.46 16.74 -3.41
N VAL A 206 4.70 16.81 -2.32
CA VAL A 206 5.06 17.53 -1.10
C VAL A 206 5.12 16.53 0.05
N PRO A 207 6.30 16.35 0.69
CA PRO A 207 6.41 15.49 1.86
C PRO A 207 5.58 16.02 3.03
N GLN A 208 4.76 15.16 3.63
CA GLN A 208 4.01 15.48 4.83
C GLN A 208 4.34 14.47 5.93
N LYS A 209 4.53 14.99 7.15
CA LYS A 209 4.75 14.14 8.32
C LYS A 209 3.41 13.71 8.91
N HIS A 210 3.16 12.40 8.90
CA HIS A 210 2.06 11.79 9.64
C HIS A 210 2.62 11.09 10.88
N THR A 211 2.02 11.36 12.04
CA THR A 211 2.43 10.73 13.30
C THR A 211 1.50 9.57 13.61
N VAL A 212 2.08 8.40 13.83
CA VAL A 212 1.36 7.20 14.29
C VAL A 212 1.55 7.09 15.80
N PHE A 213 0.45 6.98 16.54
CA PHE A 213 0.46 6.79 17.99
C PHE A 213 0.15 5.34 18.33
N ARG A 214 0.96 4.76 19.20
CA ARG A 214 0.64 3.49 19.84
C ARG A 214 0.01 3.77 21.19
N VAL A 215 -1.26 3.39 21.34
CA VAL A 215 -2.04 3.61 22.56
C VAL A 215 -2.28 2.27 23.27
N LYS A 216 -2.08 2.25 24.58
CA LYS A 216 -2.49 1.13 25.41
C LYS A 216 -3.93 1.37 25.86
N CYS A 217 -4.86 0.57 25.36
CA CYS A 217 -6.25 0.60 25.81
C CYS A 217 -6.41 -0.32 27.04
N PRO A 218 -7.00 0.17 28.16
CA PRO A 218 -7.23 -0.66 29.35
C PRO A 218 -8.36 -1.68 29.15
N THR A 219 -9.23 -1.44 28.17
CA THR A 219 -10.37 -2.31 27.84
C THR A 219 -10.13 -2.96 26.49
N TYR A 220 -10.36 -4.27 26.41
CA TYR A 220 -10.25 -4.97 25.13
C TYR A 220 -11.45 -4.59 24.24
N ILE A 221 -11.16 -3.99 23.10
CA ILE A 221 -12.13 -3.68 22.05
C ILE A 221 -12.17 -4.90 21.13
N LYS A 222 -13.30 -5.61 21.13
CA LYS A 222 -13.52 -6.79 20.27
C LYS A 222 -13.93 -6.38 18.86
#